data_cfcc4ada71af09232324127ebb1de1b5
#
_entry.id   cfcc4ada71af09232324127ebb1de1b5
#
_cell.length_a   1.000
_cell.length_b   1.000
_cell.length_c   1.000
_cell.angle_alpha   90.00
_cell.angle_beta   90.00
_cell.angle_gamma   90.00
#
_symmetry.space_group_name_H-M   'P 1'
#
loop_
_entity.id
_entity.type
_entity.pdbx_description
1 polymer ?
#
loop_
_entity_poly.entity_id
_entity_poly.type
_entity_poly.pdbx_seq_one_letter_code
_entity_poly.pdbx_strand_id
1 'polypeptide(L)'
;TCALPIYSNQTSLSEVTEEEFNANLNSTKATTQDRIIQLLLFIFGFGWLRLLILIPATLAYVVLIMIPLAFHKNPILLSIGIKITQVYFRVAFFCLGLVWITKKGKIDPRTRCFLFNHQTVIDGPLIYIFKPFTVIGMAELKNKPLIGQILSAIDTVFVDRSKNEGTSKILTDYLESDRPYPMALSPEGKTTKGDFLLQFRTGSFIAKVPLQIVTIRYKQYFPFGKTGVIWLVGGMKEWLIRIMCMPFFTCELEFMDTMDSEEFMNKDPKEKALECNLIMANKLSTKASN
;
A
#
# COMPACT_ATOMS: atom_id res chain seq x y z
N THR A 1 7.95 -16.95 27.16
CA THR A 1 9.17 -16.79 26.34
C THR A 1 8.90 -17.39 24.98
N CYS A 2 8.27 -16.61 24.08
CA CYS A 2 8.26 -16.93 22.66
C CYS A 2 9.60 -16.45 22.08
N ALA A 3 10.52 -17.38 21.89
CA ALA A 3 11.70 -17.11 21.08
C ALA A 3 11.22 -16.80 19.66
N LEU A 4 11.58 -15.63 19.14
CA LEU A 4 11.44 -15.32 17.74
C LEU A 4 12.14 -16.42 16.93
N PRO A 5 11.58 -16.90 15.82
CA PRO A 5 12.29 -17.83 14.97
C PRO A 5 13.60 -17.17 14.52
N ILE A 6 14.72 -17.82 14.88
CA ILE A 6 16.06 -17.41 14.43
C ILE A 6 16.05 -17.59 12.91
N TYR A 7 15.89 -16.49 12.18
CA TYR A 7 16.07 -16.47 10.72
C TYR A 7 17.57 -16.60 10.41
N SER A 8 18.04 -17.83 10.30
CA SER A 8 19.45 -18.17 10.09
C SER A 8 19.97 -17.96 8.66
N ASN A 9 19.22 -17.30 7.80
CA ASN A 9 19.70 -16.84 6.51
C ASN A 9 19.77 -15.32 6.54
N GLN A 10 20.91 -14.78 6.97
CA GLN A 10 21.22 -13.35 6.90
C GLN A 10 21.20 -12.92 5.42
N THR A 11 20.12 -12.28 5.01
CA THR A 11 20.13 -11.45 3.80
C THR A 11 21.00 -10.24 4.15
N SER A 12 22.26 -10.23 3.70
CA SER A 12 23.13 -9.07 3.86
C SER A 12 22.59 -7.92 3.01
N LEU A 13 22.76 -6.69 3.49
CA LEU A 13 22.60 -5.51 2.63
C LEU A 13 23.42 -5.71 1.38
N SER A 14 22.82 -5.56 0.21
CA SER A 14 23.52 -5.69 -1.06
C SER A 14 23.83 -4.30 -1.61
N GLU A 15 25.03 -4.13 -2.10
CA GLU A 15 25.35 -2.98 -2.93
C GLU A 15 24.48 -3.06 -4.19
N VAL A 16 23.65 -2.04 -4.37
CA VAL A 16 22.80 -1.88 -5.55
C VAL A 16 23.47 -0.85 -6.43
N THR A 17 23.75 -1.21 -7.69
CA THR A 17 24.33 -0.27 -8.64
C THR A 17 23.34 0.85 -8.96
N GLU A 18 23.84 2.02 -9.38
CA GLU A 18 23.00 3.14 -9.79
C GLU A 18 22.07 2.76 -10.96
N GLU A 19 22.53 1.90 -11.85
CA GLU A 19 21.73 1.39 -12.97
C GLU A 19 20.57 0.51 -12.47
N GLU A 20 20.82 -0.42 -11.56
CA GLU A 20 19.78 -1.26 -10.92
C GLU A 20 18.79 -0.38 -10.17
N PHE A 21 19.27 0.62 -9.42
CA PHE A 21 18.43 1.56 -8.68
C PHE A 21 17.48 2.31 -9.63
N ASN A 22 18.04 2.89 -10.71
CA ASN A 22 17.25 3.60 -11.70
C ASN A 22 16.29 2.66 -12.45
N ALA A 23 16.71 1.44 -12.77
CA ALA A 23 15.86 0.43 -13.39
C ALA A 23 14.67 0.03 -12.50
N ASN A 24 14.85 -0.03 -11.18
CA ASN A 24 13.78 -0.35 -10.22
C ASN A 24 12.76 0.79 -10.07
N LEU A 25 13.15 2.03 -10.34
CA LEU A 25 12.28 3.21 -10.24
C LEU A 25 11.62 3.60 -11.56
N ASN A 26 12.21 3.24 -12.71
CA ASN A 26 11.77 3.71 -14.01
C ASN A 26 11.03 2.64 -14.79
N SER A 27 9.98 3.06 -15.49
CA SER A 27 9.34 2.24 -16.53
C SER A 27 9.78 2.69 -17.92
N THR A 28 9.87 1.75 -18.84
CA THR A 28 9.97 2.05 -20.27
C THR A 28 8.60 2.53 -20.78
N LYS A 29 8.61 3.50 -21.69
CA LYS A 29 7.38 3.90 -22.41
C LYS A 29 6.88 2.73 -23.25
N ALA A 30 5.56 2.53 -23.26
CA ALA A 30 4.93 1.51 -24.09
C ALA A 30 5.24 1.76 -25.58
N THR A 31 5.71 0.72 -26.26
CA THR A 31 5.94 0.73 -27.71
C THR A 31 4.63 0.67 -28.49
N THR A 32 4.68 0.85 -29.81
CA THR A 32 3.49 0.67 -30.67
C THR A 32 2.97 -0.75 -30.61
N GLN A 33 3.86 -1.76 -30.54
CA GLN A 33 3.47 -3.15 -30.36
C GLN A 33 2.74 -3.38 -29.03
N ASP A 34 3.25 -2.80 -27.93
CA ASP A 34 2.58 -2.88 -26.62
C ASP A 34 1.18 -2.29 -26.69
N ARG A 35 0.97 -1.18 -27.41
CA ARG A 35 -0.35 -0.56 -27.57
C ARG A 35 -1.33 -1.44 -28.36
N ILE A 36 -0.87 -2.10 -29.40
CA ILE A 36 -1.70 -3.05 -30.18
C ILE A 36 -2.08 -4.23 -29.27
N ILE A 37 -1.14 -4.81 -28.57
CA ILE A 37 -1.39 -5.91 -27.63
C ILE A 37 -2.37 -5.46 -26.54
N GLN A 38 -2.18 -4.26 -25.98
CA GLN A 38 -3.09 -3.67 -24.98
C GLN A 38 -4.51 -3.57 -25.53
N LEU A 39 -4.69 -3.07 -26.76
CA LEU A 39 -6.00 -2.95 -27.38
C LEU A 39 -6.68 -4.32 -27.59
N LEU A 40 -5.95 -5.29 -28.09
CA LEU A 40 -6.47 -6.66 -28.28
C LEU A 40 -6.87 -7.27 -26.93
N LEU A 41 -6.03 -7.13 -25.91
CA LEU A 41 -6.34 -7.64 -24.58
C LEU A 41 -7.50 -6.88 -23.90
N PHE A 42 -7.66 -5.60 -24.16
CA PHE A 42 -8.82 -4.85 -23.68
C PHE A 42 -10.11 -5.36 -24.29
N ILE A 43 -10.10 -5.64 -25.59
CA ILE A 43 -11.27 -6.14 -26.31
C ILE A 43 -11.57 -7.59 -25.92
N PHE A 44 -10.60 -8.50 -26.10
CA PHE A 44 -10.80 -9.94 -25.89
C PHE A 44 -10.65 -10.38 -24.44
N GLY A 45 -9.93 -9.62 -23.60
CA GLY A 45 -9.81 -9.83 -22.16
C GLY A 45 -10.94 -9.19 -21.33
N PHE A 46 -12.02 -8.75 -21.99
CA PHE A 46 -13.20 -8.16 -21.36
C PHE A 46 -12.92 -6.89 -20.54
N GLY A 47 -11.86 -6.13 -20.85
CA GLY A 47 -11.54 -4.88 -20.18
C GLY A 47 -12.69 -3.86 -20.24
N TRP A 48 -13.37 -3.76 -21.39
CA TRP A 48 -14.54 -2.90 -21.58
C TRP A 48 -15.73 -3.35 -20.71
N LEU A 49 -15.97 -4.66 -20.57
CA LEU A 49 -17.05 -5.18 -19.73
C LEU A 49 -16.79 -4.84 -18.23
N ARG A 50 -15.54 -4.92 -17.81
CA ARG A 50 -15.14 -4.52 -16.45
C ARG A 50 -15.38 -3.03 -16.19
N LEU A 51 -15.19 -2.17 -17.20
CA LEU A 51 -15.54 -0.74 -17.11
C LEU A 51 -17.04 -0.51 -16.98
N LEU A 52 -17.87 -1.29 -17.69
CA LEU A 52 -19.33 -1.22 -17.57
C LEU A 52 -19.83 -1.56 -16.16
N ILE A 53 -19.06 -2.32 -15.38
CA ILE A 53 -19.37 -2.61 -13.97
C ILE A 53 -18.73 -1.55 -13.05
N LEU A 54 -17.45 -1.20 -13.31
CA LEU A 54 -16.69 -0.29 -12.43
C LEU A 54 -17.30 1.11 -12.37
N ILE A 55 -17.74 1.65 -13.52
CA ILE A 55 -18.29 3.01 -13.57
C ILE A 55 -19.57 3.14 -12.73
N PRO A 56 -20.63 2.33 -12.92
CA PRO A 56 -21.81 2.42 -12.09
C PRO A 56 -21.55 2.05 -10.62
N ALA A 57 -20.64 1.09 -10.34
CA ALA A 57 -20.26 0.78 -8.98
C ALA A 57 -19.58 1.97 -8.28
N THR A 58 -18.75 2.72 -9.01
CA THR A 58 -18.12 3.94 -8.48
C THR A 58 -19.15 5.03 -8.22
N LEU A 59 -20.10 5.23 -9.13
CA LEU A 59 -21.18 6.19 -8.95
C LEU A 59 -22.07 5.82 -7.75
N ALA A 60 -22.43 4.54 -7.62
CA ALA A 60 -23.17 4.04 -6.47
C ALA A 60 -22.41 4.23 -5.17
N TYR A 61 -21.09 3.95 -5.16
CA TYR A 61 -20.22 4.19 -4.00
C TYR A 61 -20.25 5.66 -3.60
N VAL A 62 -20.07 6.59 -4.54
CA VAL A 62 -20.11 8.03 -4.27
C VAL A 62 -21.40 8.43 -3.60
N VAL A 63 -22.55 7.97 -4.09
CA VAL A 63 -23.87 8.26 -3.51
C VAL A 63 -23.99 7.67 -2.10
N LEU A 64 -23.65 6.38 -1.94
CA LEU A 64 -23.80 5.66 -0.68
C LEU A 64 -22.90 6.19 0.44
N ILE A 65 -21.71 6.70 0.09
CA ILE A 65 -20.74 7.18 1.09
C ILE A 65 -21.08 8.59 1.60
N MET A 66 -21.89 9.36 0.90
CA MET A 66 -22.19 10.77 1.26
C MET A 66 -22.78 10.89 2.66
N ILE A 67 -23.73 10.04 3.04
CA ILE A 67 -24.37 10.09 4.37
C ILE A 67 -23.37 9.74 5.48
N PRO A 68 -22.65 8.61 5.43
CA PRO A 68 -21.58 8.30 6.39
C PRO A 68 -20.52 9.41 6.52
N LEU A 69 -20.12 10.04 5.40
CA LEU A 69 -19.15 11.14 5.42
C LEU A 69 -19.71 12.40 6.09
N ALA A 70 -20.96 12.78 5.80
CA ALA A 70 -21.58 13.95 6.40
C ALA A 70 -21.70 13.82 7.94
N PHE A 71 -21.87 12.60 8.43
CA PHE A 71 -22.06 12.30 9.85
C PHE A 71 -20.91 11.42 10.41
N HIS A 72 -19.69 11.56 9.90
CA HIS A 72 -18.54 10.73 10.28
C HIS A 72 -18.18 10.78 11.77
N LYS A 73 -18.61 11.79 12.51
CA LYS A 73 -18.47 11.86 13.98
C LYS A 73 -19.34 10.84 14.71
N ASN A 74 -20.39 10.31 14.05
CA ASN A 74 -21.20 9.23 14.60
C ASN A 74 -20.48 7.89 14.35
N PRO A 75 -20.13 7.12 15.40
CA PRO A 75 -19.33 5.90 15.24
C PRO A 75 -20.05 4.80 14.44
N ILE A 76 -21.37 4.75 14.49
CA ILE A 76 -22.17 3.78 13.74
C ILE A 76 -22.10 4.12 12.25
N LEU A 77 -22.37 5.38 11.89
CA LEU A 77 -22.34 5.82 10.49
C LEU A 77 -20.93 5.74 9.91
N LEU A 78 -19.90 6.07 10.69
CA LEU A 78 -18.52 5.87 10.28
C LEU A 78 -18.21 4.40 10.01
N SER A 79 -18.64 3.48 10.87
CA SER A 79 -18.48 2.03 10.68
C SER A 79 -19.19 1.53 9.41
N ILE A 80 -20.38 2.05 9.12
CA ILE A 80 -21.12 1.76 7.88
C ILE A 80 -20.30 2.26 6.66
N GLY A 81 -19.80 3.50 6.72
CA GLY A 81 -18.97 4.08 5.65
C GLY A 81 -17.71 3.26 5.38
N ILE A 82 -17.03 2.79 6.43
CA ILE A 82 -15.87 1.90 6.31
C ILE A 82 -16.25 0.62 5.57
N LYS A 83 -17.36 -0.03 5.95
CA LYS A 83 -17.84 -1.26 5.30
C LYS A 83 -18.22 -1.04 3.84
N ILE A 84 -18.91 0.06 3.52
CA ILE A 84 -19.23 0.45 2.15
C ILE A 84 -17.94 0.58 1.34
N THR A 85 -16.93 1.26 1.88
CA THR A 85 -15.63 1.43 1.23
C THR A 85 -14.90 0.09 1.02
N GLN A 86 -14.92 -0.79 2.02
CA GLN A 86 -14.32 -2.12 1.91
C GLN A 86 -15.00 -2.99 0.83
N VAL A 87 -16.33 -2.92 0.72
CA VAL A 87 -17.08 -3.62 -0.34
C VAL A 87 -16.75 -3.01 -1.70
N TYR A 88 -16.77 -1.69 -1.80
CA TYR A 88 -16.40 -1.00 -3.04
C TYR A 88 -14.99 -1.37 -3.52
N PHE A 89 -13.99 -1.40 -2.64
CA PHE A 89 -12.64 -1.80 -3.03
C PHE A 89 -12.59 -3.23 -3.56
N ARG A 90 -13.34 -4.18 -2.99
CA ARG A 90 -13.41 -5.55 -3.52
C ARG A 90 -13.99 -5.58 -4.94
N VAL A 91 -15.07 -4.85 -5.17
CA VAL A 91 -15.69 -4.74 -6.50
C VAL A 91 -14.72 -4.06 -7.48
N ALA A 92 -14.13 -2.93 -7.08
CA ALA A 92 -13.18 -2.20 -7.91
C ALA A 92 -11.97 -3.04 -8.27
N PHE A 93 -11.38 -3.77 -7.32
CA PHE A 93 -10.24 -4.64 -7.59
C PHE A 93 -10.59 -5.79 -8.52
N PHE A 94 -11.75 -6.41 -8.35
CA PHE A 94 -12.24 -7.40 -9.30
C PHE A 94 -12.38 -6.81 -10.71
N CYS A 95 -12.93 -5.62 -10.83
CA CYS A 95 -13.01 -4.90 -12.09
C CYS A 95 -11.65 -4.48 -12.65
N LEU A 96 -10.64 -4.25 -11.81
CA LEU A 96 -9.27 -4.03 -12.24
C LEU A 96 -8.53 -5.32 -12.63
N GLY A 97 -9.16 -6.48 -12.46
CA GLY A 97 -8.60 -7.78 -12.82
C GLY A 97 -7.94 -8.53 -11.65
N LEU A 98 -8.03 -8.04 -10.43
CA LEU A 98 -7.59 -8.76 -9.25
C LEU A 98 -8.67 -9.79 -8.86
N VAL A 99 -8.50 -11.00 -9.35
CA VAL A 99 -9.53 -12.06 -9.19
C VAL A 99 -9.41 -12.84 -7.88
N TRP A 100 -8.24 -12.82 -7.25
CA TRP A 100 -8.02 -13.55 -6.01
C TRP A 100 -7.05 -12.84 -5.07
N ILE A 101 -7.41 -12.76 -3.79
CA ILE A 101 -6.56 -12.23 -2.73
C ILE A 101 -6.37 -13.34 -1.70
N THR A 102 -5.12 -13.79 -1.55
CA THR A 102 -4.74 -14.72 -0.49
C THR A 102 -4.27 -13.94 0.72
N LYS A 103 -5.06 -13.94 1.79
CA LYS A 103 -4.64 -13.35 3.07
C LYS A 103 -3.96 -14.41 3.93
N LYS A 104 -2.74 -14.11 4.38
CA LYS A 104 -1.98 -14.92 5.34
C LYS A 104 -1.73 -14.15 6.64
N GLY A 105 -1.47 -14.87 7.71
CA GLY A 105 -1.18 -14.29 9.01
C GLY A 105 -2.40 -13.68 9.71
N LYS A 106 -2.17 -13.19 10.92
CA LYS A 106 -3.19 -12.57 11.76
C LYS A 106 -2.92 -11.08 11.92
N ILE A 107 -3.97 -10.28 11.92
CA ILE A 107 -3.88 -8.86 12.23
C ILE A 107 -3.95 -8.74 13.75
N ASP A 108 -2.87 -8.25 14.35
CA ASP A 108 -2.84 -8.01 15.80
C ASP A 108 -3.62 -6.72 16.11
N PRO A 109 -4.63 -6.78 16.98
CA PRO A 109 -5.41 -5.61 17.36
C PRO A 109 -4.59 -4.53 18.05
N ARG A 110 -3.42 -4.85 18.62
CA ARG A 110 -2.51 -3.91 19.28
C ARG A 110 -1.65 -3.12 18.30
N THR A 111 -1.58 -3.55 17.02
CA THR A 111 -0.78 -2.90 15.99
C THR A 111 -1.15 -1.43 15.86
N ARG A 112 -0.15 -0.55 15.98
CA ARG A 112 -0.28 0.90 15.80
C ARG A 112 0.18 1.36 14.42
N CYS A 113 1.07 0.60 13.78
CA CYS A 113 1.56 0.91 12.43
C CYS A 113 1.73 -0.35 11.59
N PHE A 114 1.14 -0.35 10.39
CA PHE A 114 1.41 -1.32 9.34
C PHE A 114 2.52 -0.78 8.45
N LEU A 115 3.56 -1.57 8.25
CA LEU A 115 4.67 -1.27 7.34
C LEU A 115 4.56 -2.18 6.12
N PHE A 116 4.42 -1.62 4.92
CA PHE A 116 4.23 -2.42 3.71
C PHE A 116 5.17 -2.00 2.56
N ASN A 117 5.53 -2.96 1.70
CA ASN A 117 6.25 -2.68 0.47
C ASN A 117 5.32 -2.02 -0.56
N HIS A 118 5.84 -1.06 -1.32
CA HIS A 118 5.01 -0.19 -2.16
C HIS A 118 5.33 -0.34 -3.65
N GLN A 119 4.42 -0.98 -4.36
CA GLN A 119 4.56 -1.23 -5.79
C GLN A 119 3.49 -0.54 -6.64
N THR A 120 2.32 -0.24 -6.05
CA THR A 120 1.19 0.30 -6.80
C THR A 120 0.23 1.08 -5.90
N VAL A 121 -0.64 1.88 -6.52
CA VAL A 121 -1.64 2.69 -5.82
C VAL A 121 -2.69 1.87 -5.08
N ILE A 122 -2.85 0.59 -5.40
CA ILE A 122 -3.81 -0.30 -4.73
C ILE A 122 -3.27 -0.97 -3.47
N ASP A 123 -1.99 -0.84 -3.13
CA ASP A 123 -1.38 -1.52 -1.97
C ASP A 123 -2.07 -1.14 -0.66
N GLY A 124 -2.23 0.16 -0.41
CA GLY A 124 -2.97 0.64 0.76
C GLY A 124 -4.43 0.15 0.77
N PRO A 125 -5.23 0.43 -0.26
CA PRO A 125 -6.59 -0.09 -0.37
C PRO A 125 -6.72 -1.61 -0.20
N LEU A 126 -5.73 -2.42 -0.57
CA LEU A 126 -5.72 -3.87 -0.32
C LEU A 126 -5.64 -4.20 1.17
N ILE A 127 -4.81 -3.51 1.93
CA ILE A 127 -4.74 -3.66 3.40
C ILE A 127 -6.08 -3.21 4.02
N TYR A 128 -6.63 -2.08 3.52
CA TYR A 128 -7.87 -1.48 4.03
C TYR A 128 -9.07 -2.42 3.97
N ILE A 129 -9.14 -3.31 2.97
CA ILE A 129 -10.20 -4.33 2.87
C ILE A 129 -10.31 -5.18 4.15
N PHE A 130 -9.17 -5.42 4.82
CA PHE A 130 -9.11 -6.31 6.00
C PHE A 130 -9.09 -5.53 7.32
N LYS A 131 -8.48 -4.37 7.34
CA LYS A 131 -8.38 -3.51 8.52
C LYS A 131 -8.41 -2.05 8.11
N PRO A 132 -9.36 -1.24 8.59
CA PRO A 132 -9.31 0.19 8.38
C PRO A 132 -8.08 0.78 9.07
N PHE A 133 -7.48 1.76 8.42
CA PHE A 133 -6.29 2.45 8.91
C PHE A 133 -6.30 3.90 8.41
N THR A 134 -5.46 4.72 9.01
CA THR A 134 -5.14 6.06 8.51
C THR A 134 -3.86 6.07 7.70
N VAL A 135 -3.66 7.14 6.97
CA VAL A 135 -2.48 7.35 6.12
C VAL A 135 -1.90 8.75 6.34
N ILE A 136 -0.69 8.97 5.87
CA ILE A 136 -0.17 10.32 5.67
C ILE A 136 -0.61 10.80 4.28
N GLY A 137 -1.40 11.86 4.25
CA GLY A 137 -1.86 12.52 3.04
C GLY A 137 -1.10 13.81 2.74
N MET A 138 -1.02 14.19 1.47
CA MET A 138 -0.53 15.53 1.09
C MET A 138 -1.55 16.59 1.49
N ALA A 139 -1.08 17.74 1.99
CA ALA A 139 -1.94 18.83 2.45
C ALA A 139 -2.93 19.31 1.39
N GLU A 140 -2.53 19.28 0.10
CA GLU A 140 -3.38 19.68 -1.01
C GLU A 140 -4.60 18.78 -1.21
N LEU A 141 -4.53 17.53 -0.74
CA LEU A 141 -5.65 16.58 -0.85
C LEU A 141 -6.77 16.91 0.13
N LYS A 142 -6.48 17.62 1.22
CA LYS A 142 -7.47 17.98 2.25
C LYS A 142 -8.65 18.76 1.67
N ASN A 143 -8.38 19.65 0.72
CA ASN A 143 -9.38 20.53 0.11
C ASN A 143 -9.99 19.95 -1.19
N LYS A 144 -9.60 18.74 -1.59
CA LYS A 144 -10.20 18.10 -2.78
C LYS A 144 -11.58 17.54 -2.44
N PRO A 145 -12.62 17.88 -3.23
CA PRO A 145 -13.96 17.35 -3.03
C PRO A 145 -13.93 15.82 -2.95
N LEU A 146 -14.76 15.24 -2.11
CA LEU A 146 -14.90 13.82 -1.81
C LEU A 146 -13.61 13.17 -1.24
N ILE A 147 -12.46 13.33 -1.90
CA ILE A 147 -11.18 12.74 -1.46
C ILE A 147 -10.78 13.29 -0.08
N GLY A 148 -10.79 14.62 0.08
CA GLY A 148 -10.44 15.25 1.35
C GLY A 148 -11.40 14.87 2.48
N GLN A 149 -12.68 14.71 2.17
CA GLN A 149 -13.70 14.27 3.14
C GLN A 149 -13.47 12.81 3.57
N ILE A 150 -13.23 11.90 2.62
CA ILE A 150 -12.91 10.48 2.91
C ILE A 150 -11.66 10.39 3.78
N LEU A 151 -10.59 11.07 3.37
CA LEU A 151 -9.32 11.05 4.11
C LEU A 151 -9.48 11.66 5.51
N SER A 152 -10.26 12.73 5.66
CA SER A 152 -10.54 13.32 6.97
C SER A 152 -11.37 12.41 7.86
N ALA A 153 -12.31 11.64 7.29
CA ALA A 153 -13.14 10.71 8.04
C ALA A 153 -12.36 9.52 8.62
N ILE A 154 -11.24 9.14 8.01
CA ILE A 154 -10.32 8.12 8.53
C ILE A 154 -9.14 8.73 9.32
N ASP A 155 -9.29 9.96 9.76
CA ASP A 155 -8.31 10.68 10.60
C ASP A 155 -6.92 10.85 9.93
N THR A 156 -6.90 11.04 8.61
CA THR A 156 -5.65 11.21 7.84
C THR A 156 -4.82 12.36 8.37
N VAL A 157 -3.53 12.10 8.55
CA VAL A 157 -2.54 13.11 8.91
C VAL A 157 -2.10 13.83 7.64
N PHE A 158 -2.51 15.09 7.47
CA PHE A 158 -2.13 15.89 6.33
C PHE A 158 -0.81 16.60 6.58
N VAL A 159 0.17 16.39 5.69
CA VAL A 159 1.49 17.00 5.78
C VAL A 159 1.83 17.78 4.51
N ASP A 160 2.49 18.90 4.71
CA ASP A 160 3.08 19.69 3.63
C ASP A 160 4.48 19.14 3.34
N ARG A 161 4.62 18.44 2.22
CA ARG A 161 5.89 17.83 1.82
C ARG A 161 6.98 18.83 1.41
N SER A 162 6.60 20.10 1.18
CA SER A 162 7.56 21.15 0.90
C SER A 162 8.32 21.60 2.17
N LYS A 163 7.70 21.37 3.34
CA LYS A 163 8.28 21.66 4.65
C LYS A 163 8.83 20.35 5.23
N ASN A 164 10.12 20.11 5.04
CA ASN A 164 10.78 18.88 5.53
C ASN A 164 10.82 18.79 7.07
N GLU A 165 10.51 19.87 7.77
CA GLU A 165 10.57 19.94 9.23
C GLU A 165 9.24 19.54 9.87
N GLY A 166 9.32 18.64 10.85
CA GLY A 166 8.20 18.28 11.70
C GLY A 166 7.41 17.03 11.30
N THR A 167 7.56 16.49 10.09
CA THR A 167 6.80 15.29 9.67
C THR A 167 7.05 14.10 10.59
N SER A 168 8.29 13.87 11.01
CA SER A 168 8.63 12.79 11.94
C SER A 168 7.99 12.97 13.31
N LYS A 169 7.94 14.21 13.82
CA LYS A 169 7.27 14.52 15.08
C LYS A 169 5.76 14.30 14.98
N ILE A 170 5.12 14.82 13.94
CA ILE A 170 3.68 14.63 13.71
C ILE A 170 3.35 13.13 13.63
N LEU A 171 4.20 12.35 12.97
CA LEU A 171 4.05 10.92 12.85
C LEU A 171 4.18 10.21 14.21
N THR A 172 5.20 10.57 14.99
CA THR A 172 5.42 10.03 16.33
C THR A 172 4.23 10.37 17.24
N ASP A 173 3.83 11.64 17.28
CA ASP A 173 2.69 12.11 18.09
C ASP A 173 1.40 11.36 17.73
N TYR A 174 1.17 11.08 16.45
CA TYR A 174 0.01 10.29 16.00
C TYR A 174 0.12 8.85 16.49
N LEU A 175 1.26 8.19 16.26
CA LEU A 175 1.44 6.77 16.57
C LEU A 175 1.34 6.48 18.07
N GLU A 176 1.83 7.40 18.91
CA GLU A 176 1.83 7.28 20.38
C GLU A 176 0.51 7.75 21.01
N SER A 177 -0.34 8.47 20.26
CA SER A 177 -1.64 8.94 20.76
C SER A 177 -2.68 7.81 20.76
N ASP A 178 -3.71 7.95 21.60
CA ASP A 178 -4.85 7.03 21.62
C ASP A 178 -5.82 7.31 20.47
N ARG A 179 -5.49 6.82 19.27
CA ARG A 179 -6.30 6.97 18.07
C ARG A 179 -6.99 5.65 17.70
N PRO A 180 -8.20 5.72 17.11
CA PRO A 180 -9.02 4.54 16.86
C PRO A 180 -8.46 3.64 15.74
N TYR A 181 -7.63 4.19 14.85
CA TYR A 181 -7.09 3.47 13.71
C TYR A 181 -5.57 3.40 13.75
N PRO A 182 -4.98 2.24 13.42
CA PRO A 182 -3.54 2.17 13.15
C PRO A 182 -3.21 3.02 11.92
N MET A 183 -1.94 3.36 11.76
CA MET A 183 -1.45 3.98 10.54
C MET A 183 -0.90 2.93 9.58
N ALA A 184 -1.02 3.14 8.28
CA ALA A 184 -0.33 2.32 7.29
C ALA A 184 0.64 3.17 6.48
N LEU A 185 1.89 2.72 6.39
CA LEU A 185 2.99 3.44 5.80
C LEU A 185 3.81 2.51 4.91
N SER A 186 4.31 3.06 3.80
CA SER A 186 5.44 2.47 3.10
C SER A 186 6.72 3.17 3.53
N PRO A 187 7.60 2.51 4.28
CA PRO A 187 8.83 3.13 4.75
C PRO A 187 9.85 3.38 3.63
N GLU A 188 9.68 2.77 2.46
CA GLU A 188 10.46 3.05 1.25
C GLU A 188 10.26 4.49 0.76
N GLY A 189 9.08 5.08 1.00
CA GLY A 189 8.73 6.44 0.62
C GLY A 189 8.53 6.67 -0.88
N LYS A 190 8.70 5.65 -1.71
CA LYS A 190 8.48 5.65 -3.17
C LYS A 190 7.92 4.29 -3.60
N THR A 191 7.21 4.29 -4.73
CA THR A 191 6.83 3.03 -5.42
C THR A 191 8.02 2.49 -6.20
N THR A 192 8.20 1.16 -6.19
CA THR A 192 9.27 0.45 -6.89
C THR A 192 8.72 -0.72 -7.69
N LYS A 193 9.54 -1.32 -8.56
CA LYS A 193 9.19 -2.58 -9.24
C LYS A 193 9.20 -3.79 -8.30
N GLY A 194 9.82 -3.64 -7.13
CA GLY A 194 9.98 -4.72 -6.16
C GLY A 194 11.12 -5.69 -6.49
N ASP A 195 12.05 -5.30 -7.36
CA ASP A 195 13.25 -6.09 -7.64
C ASP A 195 14.18 -6.13 -6.43
N PHE A 196 14.17 -5.05 -5.66
CA PHE A 196 14.72 -4.95 -4.31
C PHE A 196 13.93 -3.92 -3.48
N LEU A 197 14.06 -3.95 -2.16
CA LEU A 197 13.50 -2.94 -1.27
C LEU A 197 14.47 -1.78 -1.11
N LEU A 198 13.95 -0.56 -1.18
CA LEU A 198 14.72 0.63 -0.82
C LEU A 198 15.01 0.67 0.69
N GLN A 199 16.05 1.38 1.06
CA GLN A 199 16.34 1.66 2.47
C GLN A 199 15.13 2.31 3.16
N PHE A 200 14.76 1.81 4.32
CA PHE A 200 13.61 2.31 5.06
C PHE A 200 13.93 3.64 5.72
N ARG A 201 13.03 4.60 5.57
CA ARG A 201 13.10 5.89 6.27
C ARG A 201 12.80 5.71 7.74
N THR A 202 13.58 6.35 8.59
CA THR A 202 13.53 6.17 10.05
C THR A 202 12.33 6.80 10.74
N GLY A 203 11.59 7.69 10.08
CA GLY A 203 10.50 8.45 10.69
C GLY A 203 9.42 7.62 11.37
N SER A 204 9.03 6.46 10.78
CA SER A 204 8.04 5.55 11.35
C SER A 204 8.55 4.70 12.52
N PHE A 205 9.87 4.74 12.79
CA PHE A 205 10.52 3.91 13.80
C PHE A 205 10.93 4.69 15.06
N ILE A 206 10.68 6.00 15.09
CA ILE A 206 10.95 6.85 16.27
C ILE A 206 9.98 6.49 17.39
N ALA A 207 8.70 6.33 17.08
CA ALA A 207 7.69 5.96 18.05
C ALA A 207 7.97 4.58 18.67
N LYS A 208 7.66 4.42 19.95
CA LYS A 208 7.80 3.17 20.70
C LYS A 208 6.45 2.44 20.73
N VAL A 209 6.01 1.96 19.60
CA VAL A 209 4.70 1.35 19.43
C VAL A 209 4.79 0.01 18.69
N PRO A 210 3.81 -0.90 18.88
CA PRO A 210 3.74 -2.15 18.13
C PRO A 210 3.64 -1.91 16.61
N LEU A 211 4.58 -2.47 15.85
CA LEU A 211 4.63 -2.41 14.40
C LEU A 211 4.31 -3.77 13.80
N GLN A 212 3.61 -3.82 12.70
CA GLN A 212 3.33 -5.07 11.98
C GLN A 212 3.72 -4.92 10.51
N ILE A 213 4.60 -5.81 10.05
CA ILE A 213 5.02 -5.87 8.65
C ILE A 213 3.93 -6.55 7.84
N VAL A 214 3.60 -5.96 6.69
CA VAL A 214 2.64 -6.49 5.72
C VAL A 214 3.34 -6.62 4.37
N THR A 215 3.53 -7.84 3.90
CA THR A 215 4.10 -8.07 2.58
C THR A 215 3.03 -8.23 1.53
N ILE A 216 3.21 -7.60 0.38
CA ILE A 216 2.29 -7.62 -0.75
C ILE A 216 3.03 -8.17 -1.95
N ARG A 217 2.51 -9.25 -2.53
CA ARG A 217 3.03 -9.87 -3.74
C ARG A 217 1.95 -9.97 -4.79
N TYR A 218 2.23 -9.43 -5.97
CA TYR A 218 1.37 -9.60 -7.13
C TYR A 218 1.87 -10.72 -8.02
N LYS A 219 0.99 -11.66 -8.34
CA LYS A 219 1.25 -12.68 -9.35
C LYS A 219 0.46 -12.34 -10.60
N GLN A 220 1.18 -12.02 -11.63
CA GLN A 220 0.64 -11.62 -12.92
C GLN A 220 0.85 -12.75 -13.91
N TYR A 221 -0.16 -12.94 -14.74
CA TYR A 221 -0.17 -13.97 -15.75
C TYR A 221 -0.21 -13.26 -17.09
N PHE A 222 0.71 -13.37 -17.92
CA PHE A 222 0.75 -12.83 -19.28
C PHE A 222 -0.09 -11.53 -19.54
N PRO A 223 0.34 -10.62 -20.41
CA PRO A 223 1.59 -10.58 -21.17
C PRO A 223 2.65 -9.65 -20.58
N PHE A 224 2.33 -8.88 -19.53
CA PHE A 224 3.13 -7.74 -19.07
C PHE A 224 4.17 -8.10 -18.01
N GLY A 225 4.36 -9.39 -17.71
CA GLY A 225 5.29 -9.82 -16.68
C GLY A 225 5.04 -9.12 -15.33
N LYS A 226 6.11 -8.77 -14.61
CA LYS A 226 6.02 -8.11 -13.30
C LYS A 226 5.46 -6.68 -13.36
N THR A 227 5.47 -6.03 -14.52
CA THR A 227 5.22 -4.58 -14.62
C THR A 227 3.75 -4.19 -14.80
N GLY A 228 2.84 -5.14 -15.06
CA GLY A 228 1.44 -4.84 -15.37
C GLY A 228 0.70 -4.07 -14.28
N VAL A 229 0.81 -4.51 -13.02
CA VAL A 229 0.11 -3.91 -11.87
C VAL A 229 0.89 -2.73 -11.27
N ILE A 230 2.20 -2.69 -11.47
CA ILE A 230 3.11 -1.78 -10.79
C ILE A 230 2.86 -0.32 -11.23
N TRP A 231 2.83 0.59 -10.24
CA TRP A 231 2.78 2.01 -10.48
C TRP A 231 4.17 2.55 -10.78
N LEU A 232 4.40 2.94 -12.02
CA LEU A 232 5.64 3.53 -12.49
C LEU A 232 5.38 4.87 -13.19
N VAL A 233 6.40 5.42 -13.80
CA VAL A 233 6.32 6.66 -14.59
C VAL A 233 5.20 6.61 -15.63
N GLY A 234 4.47 7.70 -15.82
CA GLY A 234 3.34 7.81 -16.75
C GLY A 234 2.02 8.23 -16.09
N GLY A 235 1.97 8.21 -14.76
CA GLY A 235 0.83 8.67 -13.99
C GLY A 235 -0.40 7.75 -14.04
N MET A 236 -1.50 8.22 -13.45
CA MET A 236 -2.75 7.48 -13.27
C MET A 236 -3.35 6.95 -14.58
N LYS A 237 -3.32 7.75 -15.62
CA LYS A 237 -3.91 7.37 -16.93
C LYS A 237 -3.20 6.15 -17.53
N GLU A 238 -1.87 6.19 -17.55
CA GLU A 238 -1.06 5.11 -18.12
C GLU A 238 -1.21 3.82 -17.32
N TRP A 239 -1.18 3.93 -16.00
CA TRP A 239 -1.42 2.80 -15.10
C TRP A 239 -2.80 2.19 -15.31
N LEU A 240 -3.87 3.03 -15.39
CA LEU A 240 -5.23 2.56 -15.58
C LEU A 240 -5.40 1.83 -16.91
N ILE A 241 -4.86 2.38 -18.01
CA ILE A 241 -4.88 1.72 -19.32
C ILE A 241 -4.23 0.35 -19.20
N ARG A 242 -3.05 0.27 -18.60
CA ARG A 242 -2.29 -0.97 -18.49
C ARG A 242 -3.03 -2.03 -17.67
N ILE A 243 -3.55 -1.65 -16.49
CA ILE A 243 -4.23 -2.60 -15.60
C ILE A 243 -5.57 -3.08 -16.20
N MET A 244 -6.28 -2.22 -16.91
CA MET A 244 -7.54 -2.59 -17.60
C MET A 244 -7.31 -3.52 -18.78
N CYS A 245 -6.12 -3.50 -19.39
CA CYS A 245 -5.73 -4.43 -20.45
C CYS A 245 -5.24 -5.78 -19.92
N MET A 246 -4.94 -5.89 -18.62
CA MET A 246 -4.57 -7.18 -18.02
C MET A 246 -5.81 -8.07 -17.88
N PRO A 247 -5.77 -9.34 -18.35
CA PRO A 247 -6.90 -10.23 -18.20
C PRO A 247 -7.23 -10.48 -16.72
N PHE A 248 -6.23 -10.89 -15.94
CA PHE A 248 -6.35 -11.07 -14.49
C PHE A 248 -4.98 -11.15 -13.82
N PHE A 249 -4.99 -10.93 -12.52
CA PHE A 249 -3.86 -11.13 -11.63
C PHE A 249 -4.35 -11.52 -10.23
N THR A 250 -3.44 -12.01 -9.40
CA THR A 250 -3.72 -12.36 -8.02
C THR A 250 -2.79 -11.62 -7.08
N CYS A 251 -3.17 -11.54 -5.81
CA CYS A 251 -2.38 -10.92 -4.78
C CYS A 251 -2.25 -11.84 -3.57
N GLU A 252 -1.06 -11.96 -3.03
CA GLU A 252 -0.82 -12.51 -1.70
C GLU A 252 -0.50 -11.36 -0.75
N LEU A 253 -1.30 -11.26 0.32
CA LEU A 253 -1.14 -10.29 1.39
C LEU A 253 -0.85 -11.05 2.68
N GLU A 254 0.31 -10.82 3.27
CA GLU A 254 0.70 -11.51 4.50
C GLU A 254 0.98 -10.52 5.62
N PHE A 255 0.24 -10.67 6.72
CA PHE A 255 0.47 -9.96 7.98
C PHE A 255 1.42 -10.80 8.81
N MET A 256 2.64 -10.29 9.02
CA MET A 256 3.66 -10.96 9.81
C MET A 256 3.40 -10.77 11.31
N ASP A 257 4.19 -11.42 12.14
CA ASP A 257 4.09 -11.22 13.58
C ASP A 257 4.39 -9.77 13.98
N THR A 258 3.73 -9.32 15.03
CA THR A 258 3.88 -7.95 15.52
C THR A 258 5.22 -7.79 16.22
N MET A 259 5.92 -6.73 15.90
CA MET A 259 7.18 -6.34 16.52
C MET A 259 6.88 -5.40 17.69
N ASP A 260 6.71 -5.99 18.88
CA ASP A 260 6.30 -5.30 20.11
C ASP A 260 7.14 -5.68 21.32
N SER A 261 8.25 -6.42 21.14
CA SER A 261 9.15 -6.73 22.24
C SER A 261 9.79 -5.47 22.81
N GLU A 262 10.01 -5.44 24.12
CA GLU A 262 10.67 -4.33 24.78
C GLU A 262 12.07 -4.06 24.20
N GLU A 263 12.78 -5.14 23.88
CA GLU A 263 14.08 -5.06 23.20
C GLU A 263 13.96 -4.31 21.87
N PHE A 264 13.01 -4.69 21.01
CA PHE A 264 12.81 -4.04 19.72
C PHE A 264 12.39 -2.58 19.87
N MET A 265 11.43 -2.28 20.76
CA MET A 265 10.93 -0.91 20.95
C MET A 265 12.00 0.06 21.46
N ASN A 266 13.01 -0.44 22.19
CA ASN A 266 14.10 0.38 22.72
C ASN A 266 15.32 0.50 21.79
N LYS A 267 15.38 -0.23 20.66
CA LYS A 267 16.44 -0.06 19.65
C LYS A 267 16.44 1.33 19.04
N ASP A 268 17.60 1.72 18.52
CA ASP A 268 17.72 2.96 17.72
C ASP A 268 16.78 2.90 16.49
N PRO A 269 16.14 4.02 16.09
CA PRO A 269 15.26 4.03 14.92
C PRO A 269 15.88 3.52 13.63
N LYS A 270 17.20 3.70 13.42
CA LYS A 270 17.89 3.15 12.26
C LYS A 270 18.03 1.63 12.33
N GLU A 271 18.31 1.10 13.52
CA GLU A 271 18.39 -0.36 13.75
C GLU A 271 17.01 -1.01 13.54
N LYS A 272 15.93 -0.42 14.08
CA LYS A 272 14.56 -0.89 13.82
C LYS A 272 14.21 -0.87 12.34
N ALA A 273 14.57 0.20 11.64
CA ALA A 273 14.32 0.33 10.21
C ALA A 273 15.07 -0.74 9.40
N LEU A 274 16.34 -0.98 9.72
CA LEU A 274 17.17 -2.00 9.09
C LEU A 274 16.62 -3.39 9.34
N GLU A 275 16.29 -3.73 10.58
CA GLU A 275 15.73 -5.02 10.95
C GLU A 275 14.42 -5.30 10.21
N CYS A 276 13.49 -4.35 10.21
CA CYS A 276 12.23 -4.48 9.47
C CYS A 276 12.45 -4.59 7.95
N ASN A 277 13.43 -3.86 7.39
CA ASN A 277 13.78 -3.96 5.97
C ASN A 277 14.28 -5.36 5.62
N LEU A 278 15.23 -5.90 6.40
CA LEU A 278 15.78 -7.24 6.19
C LEU A 278 14.71 -8.34 6.34
N ILE A 279 13.84 -8.24 7.36
CA ILE A 279 12.73 -9.17 7.55
C ILE A 279 11.79 -9.15 6.34
N MET A 280 11.42 -7.96 5.87
CA MET A 280 10.54 -7.81 4.71
C MET A 280 11.20 -8.31 3.43
N ALA A 281 12.49 -7.97 3.19
CA ALA A 281 13.24 -8.41 2.02
C ALA A 281 13.38 -9.94 1.98
N ASN A 282 13.73 -10.55 3.10
CA ASN A 282 13.81 -11.99 3.23
C ASN A 282 12.46 -12.66 2.94
N LYS A 283 11.39 -12.12 3.52
CA LYS A 283 10.04 -12.63 3.26
C LYS A 283 9.63 -12.51 1.81
N LEU A 284 9.97 -11.41 1.14
CA LEU A 284 9.71 -11.19 -0.28
C LEU A 284 10.68 -11.95 -1.21
N SER A 285 11.72 -12.56 -0.68
CA SER A 285 12.82 -13.18 -1.43
C SER A 285 13.46 -12.18 -2.41
N THR A 286 13.66 -10.96 -1.94
CA THR A 286 14.28 -9.85 -2.68
C THR A 286 15.46 -9.28 -1.91
N LYS A 287 16.26 -8.44 -2.55
CA LYS A 287 17.41 -7.78 -1.91
C LYS A 287 16.93 -6.57 -1.09
N ALA A 288 17.65 -6.24 -0.03
CA ALA A 288 17.55 -4.97 0.66
C ALA A 288 18.70 -4.06 0.19
N SER A 289 18.40 -2.80 -0.18
CA SER A 289 19.43 -1.82 -0.55
C SER A 289 19.96 -1.08 0.67
N ASN A 290 21.23 -0.71 0.57
CA ASN A 290 21.87 0.22 1.50
C ASN A 290 21.31 1.62 1.39
#